data_c15b1cb3dea9231b399273117f724e43
#
_entry.id   c15b1cb3dea9231b399273117f724e43
#
_cell.length_a   1.000
_cell.length_b   1.000
_cell.length_c   1.000
_cell.angle_alpha   90.00
_cell.angle_beta   90.00
_cell.angle_gamma   90.00
#
_symmetry.space_group_name_H-M   'P 1'
#
loop_
_entity.id
_entity.type
_entity.pdbx_description
1 polymer ?
#
loop_
_entity_poly.entity_id
_entity_poly.type
_entity_poly.pdbx_seq_one_letter_code
_entity_poly.pdbx_strand_id
1 'polypeptide(L)'
;KSSMEKTEVFSNEALVNDVVMGLHQSFGETNSYRGRYIAYFGVNSDCEIWNNTGKKGAFTDKEGALVTYNATTDNQYMNTDNNVWAKLYEAIERANSAITGMDEYSDMSSTNMRQFYGELLTLRAFIYFDLIKAFGDVPARFEPNTTETIDLPKTDRMVIMRRLLDDLLTAQDYVGWPNENSFTKSTERVSQTFTKGLRARIALFAAGYSQHPDGIRYNTEDATERQELYTIAKNECLDIISKGYNTLGTFEANFKALCAEGTIAGAESIFEIPFSASRGRVIYTWGVKHEKKDQWTKLAKGGINGPIPTLFYDYDVEDIRRDITCVPFKWTSDNDGDIAWKAPNKCWGGWSFGKVRFEWMNRVVDSSNDDGMNWQVMRMADIYLMAAEAINELEGPKAVSYTHLTLP
;
A
#
# COMPACT_ATOMS: atom_id res chain seq x y z
N LYS A 1 35.67 -12.82 -4.76
CA LYS A 1 34.28 -13.30 -4.89
C LYS A 1 33.93 -13.28 -6.36
N SER A 2 33.78 -14.46 -6.97
CA SER A 2 33.24 -14.60 -8.33
C SER A 2 31.80 -14.10 -8.30
N SER A 3 31.47 -13.05 -9.05
CA SER A 3 30.08 -12.69 -9.33
C SER A 3 29.54 -13.76 -10.27
N MET A 4 28.39 -14.33 -9.95
CA MET A 4 27.67 -15.19 -10.89
C MET A 4 27.37 -14.41 -12.17
N GLU A 5 27.52 -15.06 -13.32
CA GLU A 5 27.18 -14.42 -14.60
C GLU A 5 25.65 -14.24 -14.72
N LYS A 6 25.22 -13.17 -15.39
CA LYS A 6 23.79 -12.87 -15.59
C LYS A 6 23.04 -14.06 -16.22
N THR A 7 23.67 -14.72 -17.20
CA THR A 7 23.13 -15.92 -17.85
C THR A 7 22.81 -17.02 -16.82
N GLU A 8 23.69 -17.27 -15.87
CA GLU A 8 23.50 -18.30 -14.85
C GLU A 8 22.34 -17.95 -13.91
N VAL A 9 22.25 -16.68 -13.51
CA VAL A 9 21.16 -16.21 -12.62
C VAL A 9 19.82 -16.31 -13.33
N PHE A 10 19.68 -15.75 -14.53
CA PHE A 10 18.37 -15.57 -15.16
C PHE A 10 17.91 -16.79 -15.98
N SER A 11 18.74 -17.81 -16.16
CA SER A 11 18.32 -19.11 -16.67
C SER A 11 17.86 -20.10 -15.58
N ASN A 12 18.01 -19.75 -14.30
CA ASN A 12 17.69 -20.62 -13.17
C ASN A 12 16.49 -20.10 -12.37
N GLU A 13 15.40 -20.85 -12.32
CA GLU A 13 14.16 -20.45 -11.64
C GLU A 13 14.34 -20.13 -10.15
N ALA A 14 15.18 -20.88 -9.44
CA ALA A 14 15.40 -20.63 -8.01
C ALA A 14 16.12 -19.29 -7.79
N LEU A 15 17.13 -19.01 -8.61
CA LEU A 15 17.88 -17.75 -8.53
C LEU A 15 17.02 -16.55 -8.97
N VAL A 16 16.17 -16.69 -9.98
CA VAL A 16 15.22 -15.63 -10.36
C VAL A 16 14.22 -15.39 -9.24
N ASN A 17 13.71 -16.43 -8.59
CA ASN A 17 12.86 -16.24 -7.41
C ASN A 17 13.57 -15.46 -6.30
N ASP A 18 14.85 -15.73 -6.05
CA ASP A 18 15.63 -14.96 -5.07
C ASP A 18 15.80 -13.49 -5.47
N VAL A 19 15.93 -13.19 -6.77
CA VAL A 19 15.93 -11.82 -7.29
C VAL A 19 14.58 -11.12 -7.03
N VAL A 20 13.46 -11.80 -7.29
CA VAL A 20 12.12 -11.29 -6.97
C VAL A 20 11.97 -11.03 -5.48
N MET A 21 12.40 -11.95 -4.63
CA MET A 21 12.39 -11.76 -3.17
C MET A 21 13.28 -10.60 -2.72
N GLY A 22 14.40 -10.36 -3.42
CA GLY A 22 15.24 -9.18 -3.22
C GLY A 22 14.52 -7.87 -3.50
N LEU A 23 13.60 -7.83 -4.48
CA LEU A 23 12.73 -6.68 -4.72
C LEU A 23 11.71 -6.51 -3.60
N HIS A 24 11.06 -7.58 -3.13
CA HIS A 24 10.17 -7.52 -1.96
C HIS A 24 10.87 -6.99 -0.71
N GLN A 25 12.13 -7.33 -0.48
CA GLN A 25 12.91 -6.81 0.65
C GLN A 25 13.08 -5.28 0.62
N SER A 26 13.02 -4.65 -0.55
CA SER A 26 13.08 -3.19 -0.70
C SER A 26 11.97 -2.48 0.07
N PHE A 27 10.81 -3.10 0.22
CA PHE A 27 9.69 -2.54 0.99
C PHE A 27 9.96 -2.50 2.50
N GLY A 28 10.87 -3.32 3.01
CA GLY A 28 11.27 -3.35 4.41
C GLY A 28 12.26 -2.25 4.82
N GLU A 29 12.70 -1.41 3.91
CA GLU A 29 13.61 -0.30 4.21
C GLU A 29 12.94 0.77 5.08
N THR A 30 13.71 1.35 5.99
CA THR A 30 13.19 2.27 7.01
C THR A 30 12.47 3.48 6.40
N ASN A 31 12.98 4.00 5.31
CA ASN A 31 12.43 5.16 4.61
C ASN A 31 11.53 4.79 3.42
N SER A 32 11.06 3.57 3.36
CA SER A 32 10.10 3.05 2.41
C SER A 32 8.76 2.75 3.14
N TYR A 33 8.18 1.56 2.93
CA TYR A 33 6.88 1.16 3.50
C TYR A 33 6.95 0.80 4.99
N ARG A 34 8.14 0.60 5.54
CA ARG A 34 8.31 0.26 6.97
C ARG A 34 7.78 1.31 7.93
N GLY A 35 7.64 2.57 7.55
CA GLY A 35 6.89 3.49 8.36
C GLY A 35 7.49 4.86 8.64
N ARG A 36 8.27 5.42 7.72
CA ARG A 36 8.63 6.83 7.83
C ARG A 36 7.80 7.69 6.87
N TYR A 37 8.29 8.05 5.72
CA TYR A 37 7.62 8.99 4.83
C TYR A 37 6.19 8.57 4.47
N ILE A 38 6.00 7.34 3.99
CA ILE A 38 4.69 6.88 3.50
C ILE A 38 3.63 6.87 4.59
N ALA A 39 4.02 6.55 5.84
CA ALA A 39 3.12 6.56 6.98
C ALA A 39 2.58 7.94 7.36
N TYR A 40 3.25 9.01 6.98
CA TYR A 40 2.86 10.38 7.31
C TYR A 40 2.38 11.18 6.10
N PHE A 41 2.55 10.64 4.90
CA PHE A 41 2.11 11.31 3.68
C PHE A 41 0.59 11.30 3.58
N GLY A 42 -0.01 12.48 3.44
CA GLY A 42 -1.45 12.63 3.29
C GLY A 42 -2.26 12.56 4.59
N VAL A 43 -1.63 12.49 5.76
CA VAL A 43 -2.31 12.65 7.05
C VAL A 43 -2.84 14.07 7.23
N ASN A 44 -3.69 14.32 8.23
CA ASN A 44 -4.42 15.58 8.45
C ASN A 44 -5.41 15.91 7.32
N SER A 45 -6.12 14.89 6.89
CA SER A 45 -7.29 15.00 6.02
C SER A 45 -8.58 15.28 6.81
N ASP A 46 -9.71 15.19 6.15
CA ASP A 46 -11.04 15.27 6.75
C ASP A 46 -11.44 14.04 7.60
N CYS A 47 -10.62 13.01 7.64
CA CYS A 47 -10.89 11.80 8.43
C CYS A 47 -9.72 11.35 9.33
N GLU A 48 -8.50 11.81 9.09
CA GLU A 48 -7.29 11.35 9.78
C GLU A 48 -6.45 12.51 10.29
N ILE A 49 -5.92 12.38 11.51
CA ILE A 49 -5.05 13.38 12.14
C ILE A 49 -3.80 12.72 12.74
N TRP A 50 -2.68 13.40 12.63
CA TRP A 50 -1.50 13.10 13.44
C TRP A 50 -1.71 13.59 14.87
N ASN A 51 -1.67 12.69 15.86
CA ASN A 51 -2.01 12.98 17.25
C ASN A 51 -1.08 14.00 17.95
N ASN A 52 0.03 14.37 17.35
CA ASN A 52 0.86 15.48 17.79
C ASN A 52 0.46 16.84 17.18
N THR A 53 -0.46 16.87 16.24
CA THR A 53 -0.98 18.13 15.66
C THR A 53 -1.52 19.03 16.77
N GLY A 54 -1.10 20.29 16.77
CA GLY A 54 -1.49 21.26 17.81
C GLY A 54 -0.58 21.30 19.05
N LYS A 55 0.39 20.39 19.20
CA LYS A 55 1.42 20.54 20.24
C LYS A 55 2.43 21.61 19.82
N LYS A 56 2.97 22.33 20.80
CA LYS A 56 4.01 23.34 20.55
C LYS A 56 5.21 22.69 19.84
N GLY A 57 5.62 23.27 18.72
CA GLY A 57 6.73 22.77 17.89
C GLY A 57 6.39 21.63 16.95
N ALA A 58 5.15 21.14 16.94
CA ALA A 58 4.75 20.00 16.10
C ALA A 58 4.99 20.22 14.60
N PHE A 59 4.86 21.46 14.13
CA PHE A 59 4.99 21.80 12.70
C PHE A 59 6.43 21.96 12.21
N THR A 60 7.39 21.94 13.10
CA THR A 60 8.82 22.04 12.79
C THR A 60 9.54 20.69 12.79
N ASP A 61 8.88 19.66 13.29
CA ASP A 61 9.39 18.29 13.23
C ASP A 61 9.29 17.74 11.80
N LYS A 62 10.13 16.76 11.51
CA LYS A 62 10.15 16.06 10.23
C LYS A 62 8.79 15.44 9.84
N GLU A 63 8.12 14.80 10.81
CA GLU A 63 6.76 14.26 10.64
C GLU A 63 5.74 15.39 10.54
N GLY A 64 5.83 16.39 11.40
CA GLY A 64 4.92 17.52 11.43
C GLY A 64 4.91 18.32 10.13
N ALA A 65 6.06 18.52 9.51
CA ALA A 65 6.16 19.16 8.21
C ALA A 65 5.46 18.37 7.09
N LEU A 66 5.56 17.03 7.12
CA LEU A 66 4.87 16.17 6.15
C LEU A 66 3.35 16.21 6.33
N VAL A 67 2.87 16.03 7.56
CA VAL A 67 1.42 15.96 7.84
C VAL A 67 0.72 17.33 7.74
N THR A 68 1.46 18.41 7.72
CA THR A 68 0.93 19.78 7.52
C THR A 68 1.16 20.31 6.10
N TYR A 69 1.67 19.47 5.20
CA TYR A 69 1.98 19.84 3.80
C TYR A 69 2.96 21.01 3.68
N ASN A 70 3.84 21.17 4.66
CA ASN A 70 4.84 22.25 4.73
C ASN A 70 6.27 21.68 4.71
N ALA A 71 6.46 20.55 4.06
CA ALA A 71 7.78 19.94 3.93
C ALA A 71 8.67 20.78 3.01
N THR A 72 9.90 20.99 3.46
CA THR A 72 10.94 21.66 2.69
C THR A 72 11.99 20.65 2.22
N THR A 73 12.85 21.06 1.30
CA THR A 73 13.90 20.18 0.73
C THR A 73 14.91 19.69 1.75
N ASP A 74 15.01 20.32 2.91
CA ASP A 74 15.84 19.93 4.04
C ASP A 74 15.14 19.01 5.05
N ASN A 75 13.88 18.63 4.79
CA ASN A 75 13.19 17.63 5.61
C ASN A 75 13.97 16.31 5.59
N GLN A 76 14.33 15.81 6.77
CA GLN A 76 15.23 14.66 6.89
C GLN A 76 14.67 13.35 6.29
N TYR A 77 13.38 13.26 5.96
CA TYR A 77 12.80 12.13 5.24
C TYR A 77 12.86 12.30 3.72
N MET A 78 13.18 13.50 3.25
CA MET A 78 13.17 13.85 1.84
C MET A 78 14.56 14.20 1.28
N ASN A 79 15.51 14.61 2.13
CA ASN A 79 16.78 15.21 1.71
C ASN A 79 18.02 14.34 1.88
N THR A 80 17.90 13.13 2.44
CA THR A 80 19.05 12.23 2.66
C THR A 80 19.17 11.19 1.55
N ASP A 81 20.35 10.63 1.34
CA ASP A 81 20.61 9.56 0.36
C ASP A 81 19.77 8.29 0.60
N ASN A 82 19.26 8.14 1.82
CA ASN A 82 18.37 7.03 2.21
C ASN A 82 16.91 7.46 2.35
N ASN A 83 16.51 8.56 1.73
CA ASN A 83 15.13 9.01 1.76
C ASN A 83 14.21 8.11 0.90
N VAL A 84 12.91 8.35 0.98
CA VAL A 84 11.91 7.55 0.25
C VAL A 84 12.13 7.59 -1.26
N TRP A 85 12.48 8.75 -1.84
CA TRP A 85 12.77 8.89 -3.26
C TRP A 85 13.91 7.95 -3.70
N ALA A 86 15.05 8.03 -3.02
CA ALA A 86 16.20 7.19 -3.32
C ALA A 86 15.86 5.70 -3.18
N LYS A 87 15.12 5.31 -2.13
CA LYS A 87 14.75 3.92 -1.89
C LYS A 87 13.76 3.37 -2.91
N LEU A 88 12.79 4.17 -3.34
CA LEU A 88 11.86 3.75 -4.39
C LEU A 88 12.57 3.63 -5.75
N TYR A 89 13.47 4.55 -6.11
CA TYR A 89 14.27 4.42 -7.33
C TYR A 89 15.29 3.28 -7.29
N GLU A 90 15.89 2.98 -6.13
CA GLU A 90 16.71 1.78 -5.96
C GLU A 90 15.90 0.50 -6.23
N ALA A 91 14.66 0.45 -5.76
CA ALA A 91 13.77 -0.68 -6.02
C ALA A 91 13.37 -0.76 -7.51
N ILE A 92 13.11 0.37 -8.18
CA ILE A 92 12.86 0.42 -9.63
C ILE A 92 14.08 -0.09 -10.41
N GLU A 93 15.28 0.32 -10.04
CA GLU A 93 16.52 -0.15 -10.69
C GLU A 93 16.71 -1.67 -10.56
N ARG A 94 16.39 -2.23 -9.37
CA ARG A 94 16.39 -3.68 -9.17
C ARG A 94 15.37 -4.38 -10.07
N ALA A 95 14.16 -3.82 -10.19
CA ALA A 95 13.13 -4.36 -11.07
C ALA A 95 13.55 -4.27 -12.55
N ASN A 96 14.10 -3.13 -13.00
CA ASN A 96 14.58 -2.95 -14.37
C ASN A 96 15.69 -3.95 -14.71
N SER A 97 16.69 -4.07 -13.85
CA SER A 97 17.79 -5.01 -14.04
C SER A 97 17.32 -6.47 -14.10
N ALA A 98 16.31 -6.81 -13.27
CA ALA A 98 15.74 -8.15 -13.27
C ALA A 98 14.92 -8.42 -14.54
N ILE A 99 14.06 -7.49 -14.96
CA ILE A 99 13.24 -7.61 -16.17
C ILE A 99 14.14 -7.75 -17.39
N THR A 100 15.15 -6.86 -17.56
CA THR A 100 16.11 -6.93 -18.68
C THR A 100 16.88 -8.25 -18.67
N GLY A 101 17.31 -8.73 -17.49
CA GLY A 101 18.00 -10.02 -17.38
C GLY A 101 17.11 -11.21 -17.76
N MET A 102 15.83 -11.16 -17.40
CA MET A 102 14.87 -12.19 -17.78
C MET A 102 14.54 -12.14 -19.29
N ASP A 103 14.38 -10.95 -19.87
CA ASP A 103 14.16 -10.81 -21.31
C ASP A 103 15.29 -11.43 -22.15
N GLU A 104 16.52 -11.34 -21.64
CA GLU A 104 17.69 -11.82 -22.35
C GLU A 104 17.96 -13.31 -22.14
N TYR A 105 17.71 -13.85 -20.94
CA TYR A 105 18.22 -15.17 -20.56
C TYR A 105 17.18 -16.18 -20.05
N SER A 106 15.93 -15.75 -19.73
CA SER A 106 14.95 -16.66 -19.14
C SER A 106 14.13 -17.41 -20.18
N ASP A 107 13.86 -18.68 -19.91
CA ASP A 107 12.90 -19.48 -20.69
C ASP A 107 11.46 -19.09 -20.34
N MET A 108 10.87 -18.21 -21.12
CA MET A 108 9.50 -17.72 -20.92
C MET A 108 8.43 -18.73 -21.31
N SER A 109 8.79 -19.96 -21.72
CA SER A 109 7.84 -21.09 -21.79
C SER A 109 7.53 -21.67 -20.41
N SER A 110 8.42 -21.48 -19.43
CA SER A 110 8.21 -21.86 -18.03
C SER A 110 7.12 -21.00 -17.37
N THR A 111 6.12 -21.67 -16.75
CA THR A 111 5.08 -20.98 -15.98
C THR A 111 5.64 -20.27 -14.75
N ASN A 112 6.70 -20.79 -14.13
CA ASN A 112 7.36 -20.14 -13.00
C ASN A 112 8.07 -18.85 -13.43
N MET A 113 8.82 -18.89 -14.55
CA MET A 113 9.48 -17.70 -15.09
C MET A 113 8.47 -16.62 -15.47
N ARG A 114 7.34 -17.01 -16.08
CA ARG A 114 6.25 -16.07 -16.38
C ARG A 114 5.68 -15.44 -15.13
N GLN A 115 5.44 -16.21 -14.06
CA GLN A 115 4.98 -15.70 -12.76
C GLN A 115 5.97 -14.65 -12.22
N PHE A 116 7.26 -14.95 -12.22
CA PHE A 116 8.29 -14.02 -11.73
C PHE A 116 8.35 -12.73 -12.56
N TYR A 117 8.27 -12.85 -13.86
CA TYR A 117 8.27 -11.69 -14.76
C TYR A 117 7.05 -10.78 -14.53
N GLY A 118 5.85 -11.37 -14.45
CA GLY A 118 4.62 -10.62 -14.16
C GLY A 118 4.63 -9.98 -12.78
N GLU A 119 5.24 -10.65 -11.79
CA GLU A 119 5.42 -10.11 -10.44
C GLU A 119 6.35 -8.89 -10.44
N LEU A 120 7.47 -8.94 -11.15
CA LEU A 120 8.41 -7.81 -11.30
C LEU A 120 7.75 -6.61 -11.98
N LEU A 121 6.98 -6.81 -13.05
CA LEU A 121 6.23 -5.76 -13.73
C LEU A 121 5.19 -5.12 -12.78
N THR A 122 4.45 -5.95 -12.04
CA THR A 122 3.42 -5.47 -11.11
C THR A 122 4.03 -4.67 -9.96
N LEU A 123 5.11 -5.15 -9.35
CA LEU A 123 5.79 -4.45 -8.27
C LEU A 123 6.43 -3.15 -8.74
N ARG A 124 7.04 -3.12 -9.93
CA ARG A 124 7.57 -1.89 -10.53
C ARG A 124 6.46 -0.86 -10.74
N ALA A 125 5.31 -1.29 -11.25
CA ALA A 125 4.15 -0.42 -11.44
C ALA A 125 3.63 0.14 -10.10
N PHE A 126 3.56 -0.70 -9.06
CA PHE A 126 3.18 -0.28 -7.72
C PHE A 126 4.11 0.80 -7.15
N ILE A 127 5.42 0.61 -7.27
CA ILE A 127 6.43 1.56 -6.78
C ILE A 127 6.35 2.89 -7.54
N TYR A 128 6.25 2.86 -8.87
CA TYR A 128 6.07 4.07 -9.67
C TYR A 128 4.80 4.82 -9.34
N PHE A 129 3.71 4.10 -9.10
CA PHE A 129 2.46 4.74 -8.73
C PHE A 129 2.56 5.47 -7.38
N ASP A 130 3.24 4.91 -6.41
CA ASP A 130 3.51 5.59 -5.14
C ASP A 130 4.42 6.81 -5.31
N LEU A 131 5.43 6.75 -6.17
CA LEU A 131 6.23 7.93 -6.54
C LEU A 131 5.36 9.04 -7.15
N ILE A 132 4.49 8.70 -8.09
CA ILE A 132 3.62 9.67 -8.76
C ILE A 132 2.64 10.30 -7.78
N LYS A 133 2.02 9.52 -6.90
CA LYS A 133 1.11 10.06 -5.86
C LYS A 133 1.82 11.05 -4.94
N ALA A 134 3.07 10.78 -4.60
CA ALA A 134 3.83 11.60 -3.67
C ALA A 134 4.49 12.82 -4.32
N PHE A 135 5.02 12.69 -5.53
CA PHE A 135 5.89 13.69 -6.16
C PHE A 135 5.36 14.24 -7.49
N GLY A 136 4.27 13.70 -8.02
CA GLY A 136 3.72 14.10 -9.31
C GLY A 136 4.56 13.61 -10.49
N ASP A 137 5.06 14.52 -11.31
CA ASP A 137 5.93 14.19 -12.43
C ASP A 137 7.32 13.78 -11.93
N VAL A 138 7.80 12.63 -12.39
CA VAL A 138 9.07 12.01 -11.95
C VAL A 138 9.86 11.50 -13.14
N PRO A 139 11.18 11.27 -13.04
CA PRO A 139 11.95 10.65 -14.11
C PRO A 139 11.42 9.26 -14.50
N ALA A 140 11.19 9.04 -15.78
CA ALA A 140 10.76 7.74 -16.31
C ALA A 140 11.99 6.85 -16.58
N ARG A 141 12.18 5.82 -15.75
CA ARG A 141 13.29 4.85 -15.83
C ARG A 141 12.71 3.45 -15.95
N PHE A 142 12.69 2.91 -17.15
CA PHE A 142 12.18 1.56 -17.44
C PHE A 142 13.28 0.59 -17.91
N GLU A 143 14.51 1.08 -18.00
CA GLU A 143 15.70 0.32 -18.30
C GLU A 143 16.75 0.49 -17.19
N PRO A 144 17.72 -0.44 -17.04
CA PRO A 144 18.82 -0.27 -16.12
C PRO A 144 19.59 1.03 -16.36
N ASN A 145 20.03 1.66 -15.29
CA ASN A 145 20.76 2.92 -15.37
C ASN A 145 22.11 2.76 -16.11
N THR A 146 22.43 3.77 -16.90
CA THR A 146 23.74 3.95 -17.52
C THR A 146 24.30 5.31 -17.11
N THR A 147 25.56 5.57 -17.42
CA THR A 147 26.16 6.90 -17.21
C THR A 147 25.44 8.02 -17.96
N GLU A 148 24.76 7.69 -19.06
CA GLU A 148 24.02 8.65 -19.90
C GLU A 148 22.61 8.94 -19.36
N THR A 149 22.04 8.02 -18.56
CA THR A 149 20.67 8.10 -18.05
C THR A 149 20.58 8.50 -16.59
N ILE A 150 21.71 8.80 -15.94
CA ILE A 150 21.74 9.10 -14.50
C ILE A 150 20.95 10.38 -14.17
N ASP A 151 20.96 11.37 -15.05
CA ASP A 151 20.36 12.70 -14.84
C ASP A 151 19.12 12.91 -15.73
N LEU A 152 18.24 11.91 -15.86
CA LEU A 152 16.99 12.05 -16.61
C LEU A 152 16.10 13.12 -15.99
N PRO A 153 15.52 14.02 -16.80
CA PRO A 153 14.53 14.99 -16.35
C PRO A 153 13.23 14.28 -15.93
N LYS A 154 12.41 14.99 -15.17
CA LYS A 154 11.05 14.52 -14.90
C LYS A 154 10.25 14.38 -16.19
N THR A 155 9.40 13.39 -16.22
CA THR A 155 8.48 13.07 -17.32
C THR A 155 7.05 13.30 -16.83
N ASP A 156 6.18 13.75 -17.70
CA ASP A 156 4.75 13.86 -17.40
C ASP A 156 4.22 12.52 -16.86
N ARG A 157 3.53 12.60 -15.73
CA ARG A 157 3.00 11.41 -15.03
C ARG A 157 2.09 10.56 -15.91
N MET A 158 1.36 11.16 -16.86
CA MET A 158 0.50 10.40 -17.77
C MET A 158 1.29 9.50 -18.70
N VAL A 159 2.47 9.93 -19.17
CA VAL A 159 3.36 9.08 -19.98
C VAL A 159 3.76 7.85 -19.19
N ILE A 160 4.13 8.02 -17.92
CA ILE A 160 4.50 6.92 -17.05
C ILE A 160 3.26 6.03 -16.77
N MET A 161 2.13 6.61 -16.37
CA MET A 161 0.93 5.84 -16.04
C MET A 161 0.42 5.01 -17.23
N ARG A 162 0.43 5.54 -18.45
CA ARG A 162 0.09 4.74 -19.66
C ARG A 162 1.01 3.53 -19.79
N ARG A 163 2.31 3.70 -19.61
CA ARG A 163 3.26 2.58 -19.64
C ARG A 163 2.98 1.58 -18.53
N LEU A 164 2.64 2.03 -17.31
CA LEU A 164 2.27 1.12 -16.21
C LEU A 164 1.01 0.31 -16.52
N LEU A 165 0.00 0.93 -17.15
CA LEU A 165 -1.22 0.24 -17.56
C LEU A 165 -0.95 -0.85 -18.61
N ASP A 166 -0.02 -0.61 -19.55
CA ASP A 166 0.40 -1.58 -20.56
C ASP A 166 1.25 -2.72 -19.94
N ASP A 167 2.20 -2.38 -19.04
CA ASP A 167 2.99 -3.36 -18.31
C ASP A 167 2.09 -4.29 -17.48
N LEU A 168 1.06 -3.75 -16.81
CA LEU A 168 0.10 -4.52 -16.03
C LEU A 168 -0.84 -5.36 -16.91
N LEU A 169 -1.19 -4.88 -18.10
CA LEU A 169 -1.94 -5.68 -19.07
C LEU A 169 -1.15 -6.91 -19.51
N THR A 170 0.15 -6.75 -19.75
CA THR A 170 1.06 -7.88 -20.03
C THR A 170 1.19 -8.80 -18.82
N ALA A 171 1.38 -8.25 -17.63
CA ALA A 171 1.57 -9.03 -16.40
C ALA A 171 0.38 -9.92 -16.06
N GLN A 172 -0.86 -9.51 -16.35
CA GLN A 172 -2.07 -10.33 -16.11
C GLN A 172 -2.00 -11.71 -16.75
N ASP A 173 -1.40 -11.81 -17.94
CA ASP A 173 -1.32 -13.08 -18.68
C ASP A 173 -0.24 -14.03 -18.12
N TYR A 174 0.60 -13.52 -17.22
CA TYR A 174 1.74 -14.25 -16.68
C TYR A 174 1.55 -14.67 -15.23
N VAL A 175 0.83 -13.87 -14.45
CA VAL A 175 0.62 -14.10 -13.02
C VAL A 175 -0.61 -14.97 -12.79
N GLY A 176 -0.47 -16.00 -11.96
CA GLY A 176 -1.59 -16.86 -11.58
C GLY A 176 -2.60 -16.19 -10.65
N TRP A 177 -3.84 -16.68 -10.69
CA TRP A 177 -4.86 -16.32 -9.72
C TRP A 177 -4.52 -16.82 -8.32
N PRO A 178 -5.15 -16.29 -7.25
CA PRO A 178 -4.96 -16.79 -5.89
C PRO A 178 -5.14 -18.31 -5.82
N ASN A 179 -4.18 -18.99 -5.20
CA ASN A 179 -4.11 -20.46 -5.05
C ASN A 179 -3.91 -21.27 -6.34
N GLU A 180 -3.68 -20.63 -7.47
CA GLU A 180 -3.50 -21.34 -8.75
C GLU A 180 -2.14 -22.03 -8.87
N ASN A 181 -1.10 -21.45 -8.27
CA ASN A 181 0.24 -22.02 -8.26
C ASN A 181 0.88 -21.91 -6.86
N SER A 182 2.11 -22.41 -6.70
CA SER A 182 2.80 -22.41 -5.42
C SER A 182 3.16 -21.01 -4.92
N PHE A 183 3.28 -20.00 -5.79
CA PHE A 183 3.64 -18.64 -5.44
C PHE A 183 2.42 -17.78 -5.09
N THR A 184 1.23 -18.15 -5.54
CA THR A 184 -0.01 -17.38 -5.31
C THR A 184 -0.87 -17.90 -4.14
N LYS A 185 -0.29 -18.71 -3.26
CA LYS A 185 -0.97 -19.23 -2.06
C LYS A 185 -0.97 -18.27 -0.87
N SER A 186 -0.14 -17.23 -0.93
CA SER A 186 -0.01 -16.22 0.11
C SER A 186 -0.37 -14.84 -0.41
N THR A 187 -0.94 -14.00 0.45
CA THR A 187 -1.19 -12.57 0.19
C THR A 187 0.10 -11.75 0.08
N GLU A 188 1.25 -12.31 0.47
CA GLU A 188 2.56 -11.67 0.42
C GLU A 188 3.23 -11.74 -0.95
N ARG A 189 2.63 -12.47 -1.91
CA ARG A 189 3.10 -12.58 -3.29
C ARG A 189 2.04 -12.03 -4.25
N VAL A 190 2.50 -11.58 -5.40
CA VAL A 190 1.62 -11.01 -6.42
C VAL A 190 0.74 -12.10 -7.04
N SER A 191 -0.56 -11.88 -7.02
CA SER A 191 -1.55 -12.67 -7.74
C SER A 191 -2.19 -11.87 -8.88
N GLN A 192 -2.85 -12.54 -9.81
CA GLN A 192 -3.57 -11.87 -10.89
C GLN A 192 -4.64 -10.90 -10.38
N THR A 193 -5.28 -11.21 -9.25
CA THR A 193 -6.22 -10.28 -8.59
C THR A 193 -5.54 -8.95 -8.24
N PHE A 194 -4.32 -8.98 -7.68
CA PHE A 194 -3.59 -7.77 -7.36
C PHE A 194 -3.15 -7.01 -8.61
N THR A 195 -2.62 -7.69 -9.61
CA THR A 195 -2.20 -7.06 -10.88
C THR A 195 -3.35 -6.32 -11.56
N LYS A 196 -4.51 -6.96 -11.68
CA LYS A 196 -5.73 -6.36 -12.23
C LYS A 196 -6.27 -5.22 -11.35
N GLY A 197 -6.33 -5.42 -10.06
CA GLY A 197 -6.77 -4.40 -9.10
C GLY A 197 -5.86 -3.17 -9.09
N LEU A 198 -4.55 -3.35 -9.21
CA LEU A 198 -3.59 -2.25 -9.34
C LEU A 198 -3.78 -1.50 -10.67
N ARG A 199 -4.03 -2.23 -11.76
CA ARG A 199 -4.34 -1.62 -13.07
C ARG A 199 -5.59 -0.76 -12.97
N ALA A 200 -6.65 -1.25 -12.34
CA ALA A 200 -7.87 -0.48 -12.10
C ALA A 200 -7.61 0.78 -11.26
N ARG A 201 -6.84 0.66 -10.18
CA ARG A 201 -6.50 1.79 -9.30
C ARG A 201 -5.69 2.87 -10.02
N ILE A 202 -4.71 2.48 -10.82
CA ILE A 202 -3.92 3.42 -11.64
C ILE A 202 -4.80 4.08 -12.70
N ALA A 203 -5.69 3.34 -13.36
CA ALA A 203 -6.60 3.89 -14.36
C ALA A 203 -7.55 4.93 -13.77
N LEU A 204 -8.16 4.67 -12.61
CA LEU A 204 -8.99 5.64 -11.90
C LEU A 204 -8.22 6.90 -11.50
N PHE A 205 -7.02 6.74 -10.97
CA PHE A 205 -6.17 7.89 -10.62
C PHE A 205 -5.81 8.71 -11.86
N ALA A 206 -5.44 8.05 -12.96
CA ALA A 206 -5.10 8.70 -14.22
C ALA A 206 -6.29 9.47 -14.85
N ALA A 207 -7.50 8.95 -14.72
CA ALA A 207 -8.73 9.61 -15.18
C ALA A 207 -9.14 10.80 -14.30
N GLY A 208 -8.67 10.85 -13.05
CA GLY A 208 -9.09 11.81 -12.04
C GLY A 208 -8.25 13.09 -11.99
N TYR A 209 -8.52 13.85 -10.95
CA TYR A 209 -7.80 15.09 -10.64
C TYR A 209 -6.53 14.84 -9.83
N SER A 210 -5.53 15.68 -10.05
CA SER A 210 -4.31 15.73 -9.25
C SER A 210 -3.83 17.16 -9.06
N GLN A 211 -2.97 17.37 -8.07
CA GLN A 211 -2.22 18.60 -7.92
C GLN A 211 -1.13 18.67 -9.01
N HIS A 212 -1.14 19.74 -9.77
CA HIS A 212 -0.12 20.13 -10.75
C HIS A 212 0.54 21.44 -10.34
N PRO A 213 1.67 21.84 -10.93
CA PRO A 213 2.31 23.12 -10.60
C PRO A 213 1.42 24.34 -10.82
N ASP A 214 0.47 24.25 -11.75
CA ASP A 214 -0.49 25.28 -12.13
C ASP A 214 -1.84 25.20 -11.43
N GLY A 215 -2.04 24.20 -10.54
CA GLY A 215 -3.26 24.02 -9.77
C GLY A 215 -3.81 22.61 -9.79
N ILE A 216 -5.04 22.44 -9.31
CA ILE A 216 -5.74 21.16 -9.34
C ILE A 216 -6.49 21.04 -10.67
N ARG A 217 -6.18 20.01 -11.43
CA ARG A 217 -6.83 19.72 -12.72
C ARG A 217 -6.79 18.23 -13.03
N TYR A 218 -7.50 17.81 -14.07
CA TYR A 218 -7.38 16.44 -14.59
C TYR A 218 -5.94 16.11 -14.98
N ASN A 219 -5.56 14.84 -14.79
CA ASN A 219 -4.27 14.34 -15.28
C ASN A 219 -4.20 14.31 -16.80
N THR A 220 -5.33 14.08 -17.45
CA THR A 220 -5.49 14.25 -18.91
C THR A 220 -6.72 15.09 -19.23
N GLU A 221 -6.58 16.08 -20.12
CA GLU A 221 -7.69 16.91 -20.61
C GLU A 221 -8.52 16.20 -21.69
N ASP A 222 -8.03 15.11 -22.26
CA ASP A 222 -8.75 14.31 -23.24
C ASP A 222 -9.90 13.54 -22.58
N ALA A 223 -11.14 13.96 -22.87
CA ALA A 223 -12.33 13.33 -22.33
C ALA A 223 -12.51 11.88 -22.85
N THR A 224 -12.04 11.58 -24.06
CA THR A 224 -12.09 10.23 -24.62
C THR A 224 -11.15 9.32 -23.86
N GLU A 225 -9.92 9.75 -23.62
CA GLU A 225 -8.96 9.01 -22.80
C GLU A 225 -9.48 8.77 -21.37
N ARG A 226 -10.14 9.76 -20.75
CA ARG A 226 -10.76 9.55 -19.43
C ARG A 226 -11.82 8.46 -19.43
N GLN A 227 -12.67 8.42 -20.48
CA GLN A 227 -13.67 7.35 -20.63
C GLN A 227 -13.03 5.97 -20.83
N GLU A 228 -11.94 5.89 -21.59
CA GLU A 228 -11.18 4.65 -21.77
C GLU A 228 -10.57 4.18 -20.44
N LEU A 229 -10.00 5.09 -19.64
CA LEU A 229 -9.43 4.80 -18.34
C LEU A 229 -10.49 4.29 -17.34
N TYR A 230 -11.66 4.93 -17.27
CA TYR A 230 -12.78 4.43 -16.46
C TYR A 230 -13.25 3.05 -16.94
N THR A 231 -13.25 2.82 -18.26
CA THR A 231 -13.62 1.52 -18.84
C THR A 231 -12.62 0.43 -18.45
N ILE A 232 -11.32 0.72 -18.46
CA ILE A 232 -10.27 -0.19 -17.95
C ILE A 232 -10.56 -0.55 -16.50
N ALA A 233 -10.76 0.43 -15.64
CA ALA A 233 -11.02 0.20 -14.21
C ALA A 233 -12.28 -0.65 -13.98
N LYS A 234 -13.39 -0.33 -14.66
CA LYS A 234 -14.63 -1.10 -14.61
C LYS A 234 -14.41 -2.55 -15.01
N ASN A 235 -13.78 -2.78 -16.16
CA ASN A 235 -13.61 -4.12 -16.71
C ASN A 235 -12.71 -4.99 -15.83
N GLU A 236 -11.59 -4.44 -15.32
CA GLU A 236 -10.70 -5.17 -14.42
C GLU A 236 -11.40 -5.57 -13.12
N CYS A 237 -12.13 -4.63 -12.51
CA CYS A 237 -12.85 -4.91 -11.25
C CYS A 237 -13.99 -5.92 -11.45
N LEU A 238 -14.78 -5.79 -12.52
CA LEU A 238 -15.86 -6.73 -12.82
C LEU A 238 -15.34 -8.13 -13.15
N ASP A 239 -14.20 -8.23 -13.85
CA ASP A 239 -13.57 -9.52 -14.10
C ASP A 239 -13.14 -10.19 -12.78
N ILE A 240 -12.45 -9.46 -11.89
CA ILE A 240 -12.08 -9.96 -10.56
C ILE A 240 -13.31 -10.47 -9.79
N ILE A 241 -14.38 -9.68 -9.75
CA ILE A 241 -15.62 -10.02 -9.03
C ILE A 241 -16.25 -11.28 -9.64
N SER A 242 -16.34 -11.36 -10.97
CA SER A 242 -16.96 -12.48 -11.68
C SER A 242 -16.19 -13.79 -11.53
N LYS A 243 -14.86 -13.72 -11.44
CA LYS A 243 -13.99 -14.90 -11.26
C LYS A 243 -14.10 -15.51 -9.87
N GLY A 244 -14.34 -14.69 -8.84
CA GLY A 244 -14.59 -15.16 -7.48
C GLY A 244 -13.41 -15.84 -6.78
N TYR A 245 -12.17 -15.58 -7.18
CA TYR A 245 -10.97 -16.14 -6.52
C TYR A 245 -10.69 -15.51 -5.15
N ASN A 246 -11.21 -14.32 -4.90
CA ASN A 246 -11.22 -13.67 -3.60
C ASN A 246 -12.66 -13.41 -3.16
N THR A 247 -12.89 -13.41 -1.86
CA THR A 247 -14.22 -13.17 -1.26
C THR A 247 -14.22 -11.94 -0.39
N LEU A 248 -15.33 -11.19 -0.43
CA LEU A 248 -15.57 -10.12 0.53
C LEU A 248 -15.97 -10.75 1.87
N GLY A 249 -15.19 -10.46 2.91
CA GLY A 249 -15.47 -10.91 4.28
C GLY A 249 -16.24 -9.86 5.09
N THR A 250 -16.41 -10.12 6.39
CA THR A 250 -16.89 -9.08 7.30
C THR A 250 -15.75 -8.11 7.63
N PHE A 251 -16.10 -6.84 7.85
CA PHE A 251 -15.13 -5.78 8.09
C PHE A 251 -14.16 -6.10 9.24
N GLU A 252 -14.67 -6.56 10.38
CA GLU A 252 -13.85 -6.91 11.53
C GLU A 252 -12.98 -8.14 11.29
N ALA A 253 -13.54 -9.17 10.63
CA ALA A 253 -12.83 -10.42 10.40
C ALA A 253 -11.58 -10.22 9.52
N ASN A 254 -11.64 -9.35 8.51
CA ASN A 254 -10.49 -9.02 7.68
C ASN A 254 -9.32 -8.47 8.53
N PHE A 255 -9.60 -7.52 9.41
CA PHE A 255 -8.54 -6.90 10.21
C PHE A 255 -8.05 -7.78 11.35
N LYS A 256 -8.90 -8.62 11.92
CA LYS A 256 -8.47 -9.66 12.87
C LYS A 256 -7.55 -10.68 12.21
N ALA A 257 -7.88 -11.14 11.00
CA ALA A 257 -7.03 -12.05 10.25
C ALA A 257 -5.66 -11.42 9.92
N LEU A 258 -5.65 -10.14 9.51
CA LEU A 258 -4.43 -9.38 9.25
C LEU A 258 -3.56 -9.28 10.51
N CYS A 259 -4.14 -8.90 11.66
CA CYS A 259 -3.42 -8.82 12.95
C CYS A 259 -2.94 -10.19 13.44
N ALA A 260 -3.68 -11.24 13.16
CA ALA A 260 -3.30 -12.62 13.47
C ALA A 260 -2.26 -13.20 12.49
N GLU A 261 -1.73 -12.37 11.58
CA GLU A 261 -0.71 -12.75 10.60
C GLU A 261 -1.19 -13.85 9.64
N GLY A 262 -2.50 -13.85 9.33
CA GLY A 262 -3.12 -14.74 8.34
C GLY A 262 -2.81 -14.28 6.92
N THR A 263 -2.00 -15.03 6.19
CA THR A 263 -1.52 -14.66 4.85
C THR A 263 -2.03 -15.57 3.73
N ILE A 264 -3.09 -16.34 4.01
CA ILE A 264 -3.67 -17.27 3.04
C ILE A 264 -4.44 -16.50 1.96
N ALA A 265 -4.07 -16.73 0.70
CA ALA A 265 -4.72 -16.14 -0.44
C ALA A 265 -6.18 -16.62 -0.64
N GLY A 266 -7.00 -15.79 -1.28
CA GLY A 266 -8.39 -16.13 -1.62
C GLY A 266 -9.44 -15.58 -0.63
N ALA A 267 -9.03 -15.07 0.53
CA ALA A 267 -9.90 -14.31 1.43
C ALA A 267 -10.04 -12.85 0.97
N GLU A 268 -10.42 -11.95 1.87
CA GLU A 268 -10.62 -10.54 1.53
C GLU A 268 -9.30 -9.81 1.21
N SER A 269 -8.22 -10.09 1.92
CA SER A 269 -6.91 -9.50 1.64
C SER A 269 -6.37 -10.00 0.31
N ILE A 270 -5.95 -9.07 -0.54
CA ILE A 270 -5.46 -9.38 -1.91
C ILE A 270 -3.95 -9.35 -1.96
N PHE A 271 -3.34 -8.28 -1.43
CA PHE A 271 -1.89 -8.13 -1.39
C PHE A 271 -1.45 -7.40 -0.14
N GLU A 272 -0.38 -7.91 0.46
CA GLU A 272 0.24 -7.38 1.66
C GLU A 272 1.75 -7.27 1.47
N ILE A 273 2.33 -6.17 1.92
CA ILE A 273 3.78 -6.05 2.06
C ILE A 273 4.18 -6.76 3.35
N PRO A 274 5.01 -7.81 3.26
CA PRO A 274 5.38 -8.59 4.42
C PRO A 274 6.45 -7.91 5.28
N PHE A 275 6.31 -8.05 6.59
CA PHE A 275 7.33 -7.67 7.55
C PHE A 275 7.64 -8.83 8.49
N SER A 276 8.89 -8.93 8.93
CA SER A 276 9.27 -9.84 10.01
C SER A 276 8.85 -9.29 11.37
N ALA A 277 8.84 -10.12 12.39
CA ALA A 277 8.35 -9.81 13.75
C ALA A 277 8.92 -8.55 14.43
N SER A 278 10.03 -8.01 13.93
CA SER A 278 10.65 -6.79 14.45
C SER A 278 10.81 -5.70 13.39
N ARG A 279 10.01 -5.77 12.33
CA ARG A 279 9.97 -4.78 11.24
C ARG A 279 8.54 -4.27 11.04
N GLY A 280 8.39 -3.15 10.32
CA GLY A 280 7.09 -2.54 10.05
C GLY A 280 6.49 -1.79 11.25
N ARG A 281 5.70 -0.76 10.96
CA ARG A 281 5.13 0.15 11.97
C ARG A 281 3.64 0.37 11.77
N VAL A 282 2.91 -0.66 11.38
CA VAL A 282 1.50 -0.51 11.02
C VAL A 282 0.65 -0.26 12.26
N ILE A 283 0.71 -1.16 13.25
CA ILE A 283 -0.05 -0.98 14.50
C ILE A 283 0.54 0.18 15.33
N TYR A 284 1.87 0.33 15.35
CA TYR A 284 2.52 1.47 15.99
C TYR A 284 1.97 2.81 15.50
N THR A 285 1.73 2.94 14.20
CA THR A 285 1.25 4.19 13.60
C THR A 285 -0.27 4.34 13.69
N TRP A 286 -1.04 3.30 13.35
CA TRP A 286 -2.49 3.37 13.20
C TRP A 286 -3.27 2.51 14.21
N GLY A 287 -2.62 1.85 15.14
CA GLY A 287 -3.30 1.00 16.11
C GLY A 287 -3.74 1.73 17.37
N VAL A 288 -4.53 1.03 18.17
CA VAL A 288 -4.97 1.51 19.49
C VAL A 288 -3.77 1.78 20.38
N LYS A 289 -3.81 2.88 21.11
CA LYS A 289 -2.72 3.30 21.99
C LYS A 289 -2.66 2.42 23.25
N HIS A 290 -1.45 1.94 23.56
CA HIS A 290 -1.07 1.33 24.84
C HIS A 290 -0.13 2.30 25.58
N GLU A 291 -0.52 2.79 26.76
CA GLU A 291 0.27 3.77 27.50
C GLU A 291 1.48 3.20 28.20
N LYS A 292 1.39 1.93 28.56
CA LYS A 292 2.46 1.18 29.24
C LYS A 292 2.59 -0.20 28.62
N LYS A 293 3.60 -0.96 29.02
CA LYS A 293 3.63 -2.40 28.73
C LYS A 293 2.47 -3.10 29.42
N ASP A 294 1.99 -4.14 28.78
CA ASP A 294 0.88 -4.97 29.23
C ASP A 294 0.99 -6.38 28.63
N GLN A 295 -0.08 -7.17 28.73
CA GLN A 295 -0.12 -8.54 28.23
C GLN A 295 0.07 -8.68 26.71
N TRP A 296 -0.10 -7.62 25.92
CA TRP A 296 0.00 -7.65 24.44
C TRP A 296 1.27 -6.99 23.92
N THR A 297 1.80 -6.02 24.65
CA THR A 297 3.03 -5.32 24.24
C THR A 297 3.91 -4.99 25.45
N LYS A 298 5.22 -5.22 25.30
CA LYS A 298 6.19 -4.94 26.36
C LYS A 298 6.58 -3.47 26.50
N LEU A 299 6.07 -2.60 25.62
CA LEU A 299 6.38 -1.17 25.59
C LEU A 299 5.14 -0.34 25.27
N ALA A 300 5.08 0.90 25.75
CA ALA A 300 4.06 1.86 25.33
C ALA A 300 4.11 2.09 23.83
N LYS A 301 3.01 1.90 23.12
CA LYS A 301 2.92 1.93 21.64
C LYS A 301 1.55 2.36 21.13
N GLY A 302 1.50 2.61 19.80
CA GLY A 302 0.26 2.88 19.08
C GLY A 302 -0.23 4.32 19.21
N GLY A 303 -1.28 4.64 18.46
CA GLY A 303 -1.96 5.93 18.53
C GLY A 303 -1.15 7.12 18.02
N ILE A 304 -0.24 6.92 17.05
CA ILE A 304 0.48 8.03 16.42
C ILE A 304 -0.44 8.82 15.51
N ASN A 305 -1.20 8.12 14.65
CA ASN A 305 -2.28 8.68 13.87
C ASN A 305 -3.62 8.15 14.39
N GLY A 306 -4.67 8.94 14.22
CA GLY A 306 -6.00 8.56 14.64
C GLY A 306 -7.08 9.28 13.84
N PRO A 307 -8.34 8.89 14.01
CA PRO A 307 -9.45 9.59 13.38
C PRO A 307 -9.67 10.95 14.03
N ILE A 308 -10.15 11.91 13.23
CA ILE A 308 -10.75 13.11 13.82
C ILE A 308 -12.07 12.72 14.49
N PRO A 309 -12.45 13.34 15.62
CA PRO A 309 -13.68 12.98 16.33
C PRO A 309 -14.96 13.12 15.50
N THR A 310 -15.00 14.07 14.57
CA THR A 310 -16.15 14.26 13.67
C THR A 310 -16.43 13.03 12.82
N LEU A 311 -15.41 12.31 12.37
CA LEU A 311 -15.59 11.07 11.61
C LEU A 311 -16.45 10.05 12.38
N PHE A 312 -16.27 9.93 13.69
CA PHE A 312 -17.10 9.01 14.50
C PHE A 312 -18.57 9.42 14.50
N TYR A 313 -18.85 10.70 14.57
CA TYR A 313 -20.22 11.22 14.61
C TYR A 313 -20.87 11.30 13.23
N ASP A 314 -20.08 11.30 12.16
CA ASP A 314 -20.56 11.26 10.79
C ASP A 314 -20.99 9.85 10.34
N TYR A 315 -20.50 8.81 11.02
CA TYR A 315 -21.01 7.46 10.82
C TYR A 315 -22.44 7.32 11.29
N ASP A 316 -23.28 6.57 10.55
CA ASP A 316 -24.53 6.07 11.06
C ASP A 316 -24.31 5.26 12.35
N VAL A 317 -25.20 5.37 13.31
CA VAL A 317 -25.09 4.67 14.61
C VAL A 317 -25.14 3.15 14.46
N GLU A 318 -25.78 2.65 13.40
CA GLU A 318 -25.86 1.23 13.08
C GLU A 318 -24.70 0.74 12.20
N ASP A 319 -23.83 1.64 11.70
CA ASP A 319 -22.68 1.26 10.92
C ASP A 319 -21.61 0.57 11.78
N ILE A 320 -21.51 -0.73 11.64
CA ILE A 320 -20.55 -1.56 12.40
C ILE A 320 -19.10 -1.14 12.20
N ARG A 321 -18.77 -0.44 11.10
CA ARG A 321 -17.41 0.04 10.82
C ARG A 321 -16.99 1.15 11.76
N ARG A 322 -17.92 1.93 12.29
CA ARG A 322 -17.67 3.06 13.20
C ARG A 322 -16.83 2.65 14.40
N ASP A 323 -17.32 1.69 15.17
CA ASP A 323 -16.70 1.30 16.45
C ASP A 323 -15.42 0.47 16.28
N ILE A 324 -15.23 -0.09 15.09
CA ILE A 324 -13.99 -0.76 14.71
C ILE A 324 -12.95 0.28 14.26
N THR A 325 -13.36 1.24 13.45
CA THR A 325 -12.44 2.26 12.89
C THR A 325 -12.03 3.31 13.91
N CYS A 326 -12.99 3.82 14.68
CA CYS A 326 -12.78 4.95 15.60
C CYS A 326 -12.80 4.47 17.06
N VAL A 327 -11.65 4.53 17.73
CA VAL A 327 -11.50 4.03 19.10
C VAL A 327 -11.29 5.19 20.07
N PRO A 328 -12.30 5.49 20.93
CA PRO A 328 -12.26 6.60 21.87
C PRO A 328 -11.57 6.23 23.21
N PHE A 329 -10.85 5.13 23.26
CA PHE A 329 -10.15 4.67 24.44
C PHE A 329 -8.68 4.33 24.13
N LYS A 330 -7.91 4.20 25.19
CA LYS A 330 -6.55 3.65 25.20
C LYS A 330 -6.45 2.52 26.22
N TRP A 331 -5.44 1.68 26.07
CA TRP A 331 -5.11 0.69 27.08
C TRP A 331 -4.13 1.28 28.09
N THR A 332 -4.37 1.06 29.36
CA THR A 332 -3.51 1.49 30.46
C THR A 332 -3.45 0.42 31.54
N SER A 333 -2.37 0.40 32.31
CA SER A 333 -2.19 -0.48 33.48
C SER A 333 -1.54 0.32 34.60
N ASP A 334 -1.76 -0.08 35.88
CA ASP A 334 -1.16 0.60 37.03
C ASP A 334 0.33 0.31 37.14
N ASN A 335 0.71 -0.94 36.91
CA ASN A 335 2.08 -1.40 36.98
C ASN A 335 2.56 -1.94 35.65
N ASP A 336 3.87 -1.91 35.46
CA ASP A 336 4.51 -2.44 34.27
C ASP A 336 4.34 -3.95 34.17
N GLY A 337 3.50 -4.40 33.23
CA GLY A 337 3.24 -5.80 32.93
C GLY A 337 1.96 -6.35 33.56
N ASP A 338 1.17 -5.52 34.22
CA ASP A 338 -0.16 -5.89 34.70
C ASP A 338 -1.17 -5.93 33.55
N ILE A 339 -2.34 -6.51 33.81
CA ILE A 339 -3.44 -6.56 32.88
C ILE A 339 -3.92 -5.14 32.61
N ALA A 340 -3.98 -4.78 31.31
CA ALA A 340 -4.46 -3.49 30.89
C ALA A 340 -5.99 -3.42 30.94
N TRP A 341 -6.50 -2.24 31.24
CA TRP A 341 -7.91 -1.89 31.10
C TRP A 341 -8.11 -0.67 30.19
N LYS A 342 -9.35 -0.51 29.70
CA LYS A 342 -9.72 0.62 28.86
C LYS A 342 -9.84 1.90 29.66
N ALA A 343 -9.14 2.95 29.25
CA ALA A 343 -9.30 4.29 29.77
C ALA A 343 -9.78 5.22 28.66
N PRO A 344 -10.74 6.14 28.94
CA PRO A 344 -11.23 7.05 27.90
C PRO A 344 -10.15 8.00 27.44
N ASN A 345 -10.14 8.32 26.14
CA ASN A 345 -9.32 9.38 25.57
C ASN A 345 -10.10 10.70 25.61
N LYS A 346 -9.36 11.80 25.77
CA LYS A 346 -9.93 13.15 25.63
C LYS A 346 -10.30 13.40 24.16
N CYS A 347 -11.30 14.25 23.93
CA CYS A 347 -11.89 14.49 22.59
C CYS A 347 -10.95 15.04 21.53
N TRP A 348 -9.76 15.52 21.85
CA TRP A 348 -8.80 16.05 20.88
C TRP A 348 -7.44 15.36 20.99
N GLY A 349 -6.93 14.91 19.86
CA GLY A 349 -5.56 14.40 19.74
C GLY A 349 -5.26 13.18 20.60
N GLY A 350 -6.18 12.25 20.70
CA GLY A 350 -5.99 11.06 21.52
C GLY A 350 -6.80 9.85 21.09
N TRP A 351 -7.69 9.98 20.11
CA TRP A 351 -8.41 8.83 19.57
C TRP A 351 -7.46 8.01 18.70
N SER A 352 -7.65 6.72 18.69
CA SER A 352 -6.88 5.79 17.86
C SER A 352 -7.75 5.20 16.77
N PHE A 353 -7.15 4.83 15.66
CA PHE A 353 -7.76 3.88 14.76
C PHE A 353 -7.76 2.49 15.41
N GLY A 354 -8.75 1.68 15.07
CA GLY A 354 -8.92 0.37 15.66
C GLY A 354 -9.01 -0.78 14.67
N LYS A 355 -8.77 -0.54 13.39
CA LYS A 355 -8.68 -1.61 12.38
C LYS A 355 -7.54 -2.57 12.65
N VAL A 356 -6.44 -2.08 13.22
CA VAL A 356 -5.28 -2.89 13.59
C VAL A 356 -4.99 -2.71 15.07
N ARG A 357 -4.74 -3.82 15.78
CA ARG A 357 -4.65 -3.84 17.23
C ARG A 357 -3.63 -4.86 17.71
N PHE A 358 -2.84 -4.51 18.74
CA PHE A 358 -1.93 -5.46 19.39
C PHE A 358 -2.69 -6.61 20.05
N GLU A 359 -3.87 -6.35 20.61
CA GLU A 359 -4.72 -7.36 21.24
C GLU A 359 -5.30 -8.40 20.29
N TRP A 360 -5.19 -8.20 18.97
CA TRP A 360 -5.59 -9.15 17.95
C TRP A 360 -4.41 -9.95 17.38
N MET A 361 -3.18 -9.64 17.78
CA MET A 361 -2.00 -10.41 17.36
C MET A 361 -1.90 -11.73 18.13
N ASN A 362 -1.36 -12.76 17.49
CA ASN A 362 -1.14 -14.07 18.11
C ASN A 362 0.13 -14.13 18.97
N ARG A 363 0.82 -13.02 19.16
CA ARG A 363 2.07 -12.91 19.94
C ARG A 363 2.15 -11.59 20.68
N VAL A 364 2.98 -11.57 21.70
CA VAL A 364 3.33 -10.34 22.42
C VAL A 364 4.38 -9.57 21.62
N VAL A 365 4.14 -8.28 21.35
CA VAL A 365 5.08 -7.42 20.65
C VAL A 365 6.09 -6.83 21.63
N ASP A 366 7.37 -7.12 21.43
CA ASP A 366 8.46 -6.72 22.33
C ASP A 366 9.43 -5.70 21.71
N SER A 367 9.38 -5.47 20.40
CA SER A 367 10.17 -4.47 19.71
C SER A 367 9.73 -3.05 20.07
N SER A 368 10.67 -2.10 20.09
CA SER A 368 10.39 -0.70 20.50
C SER A 368 9.40 0.03 19.61
N ASN A 369 9.52 -0.08 18.31
CA ASN A 369 8.70 0.66 17.35
C ASN A 369 8.07 -0.21 16.28
N ASP A 370 8.65 -1.37 16.02
CA ASP A 370 8.25 -2.24 14.92
C ASP A 370 7.39 -3.39 15.46
N ASP A 371 6.21 -3.55 14.89
CA ASP A 371 5.23 -4.56 15.32
C ASP A 371 5.25 -5.82 14.45
N GLY A 372 5.78 -5.73 13.23
CA GLY A 372 5.92 -6.87 12.33
C GLY A 372 4.65 -7.27 11.59
N MET A 373 3.55 -6.55 11.79
CA MET A 373 2.33 -6.79 11.06
C MET A 373 2.49 -6.34 9.60
N ASN A 374 1.94 -7.11 8.66
CA ASN A 374 1.96 -6.77 7.26
C ASN A 374 1.18 -5.48 6.94
N TRP A 375 1.62 -4.76 5.93
CA TRP A 375 0.88 -3.63 5.37
C TRP A 375 -0.10 -4.13 4.31
N GLN A 376 -1.41 -4.08 4.58
CA GLN A 376 -2.44 -4.43 3.63
C GLN A 376 -2.56 -3.36 2.54
N VAL A 377 -2.15 -3.70 1.33
CA VAL A 377 -2.13 -2.79 0.18
C VAL A 377 -3.48 -2.72 -0.52
N MET A 378 -4.15 -3.87 -0.63
CA MET A 378 -5.42 -4.02 -1.34
C MET A 378 -6.26 -5.14 -0.75
N ARG A 379 -7.57 -4.95 -0.71
CA ARG A 379 -8.56 -5.93 -0.29
C ARG A 379 -9.79 -5.90 -1.19
N MET A 380 -10.66 -6.91 -1.11
CA MET A 380 -11.83 -7.01 -1.99
C MET A 380 -12.79 -5.81 -1.90
N ALA A 381 -12.89 -5.16 -0.73
CA ALA A 381 -13.68 -3.93 -0.62
C ALA A 381 -13.16 -2.82 -1.55
N ASP A 382 -11.83 -2.72 -1.77
CA ASP A 382 -11.26 -1.77 -2.74
C ASP A 382 -11.75 -2.07 -4.16
N ILE A 383 -11.81 -3.34 -4.53
CA ILE A 383 -12.28 -3.77 -5.87
C ILE A 383 -13.74 -3.36 -6.10
N TYR A 384 -14.61 -3.59 -5.11
CA TYR A 384 -16.02 -3.19 -5.21
C TYR A 384 -16.17 -1.67 -5.28
N LEU A 385 -15.44 -0.91 -4.46
CA LEU A 385 -15.50 0.55 -4.46
C LEU A 385 -14.96 1.14 -5.77
N MET A 386 -13.87 0.59 -6.31
CA MET A 386 -13.34 1.01 -7.61
C MET A 386 -14.30 0.68 -8.76
N ALA A 387 -14.99 -0.47 -8.71
CA ALA A 387 -16.04 -0.81 -9.67
C ALA A 387 -17.19 0.20 -9.62
N ALA A 388 -17.65 0.54 -8.41
CA ALA A 388 -18.73 1.52 -8.22
C ALA A 388 -18.34 2.90 -8.75
N GLU A 389 -17.13 3.37 -8.47
CA GLU A 389 -16.61 4.64 -8.96
C GLU A 389 -16.57 4.66 -10.50
N ALA A 390 -15.96 3.65 -11.11
CA ALA A 390 -15.84 3.57 -12.56
C ALA A 390 -17.21 3.50 -13.26
N ILE A 391 -18.15 2.72 -12.73
CA ILE A 391 -19.52 2.61 -13.26
C ILE A 391 -20.27 3.94 -13.12
N ASN A 392 -20.13 4.61 -11.96
CA ASN A 392 -20.75 5.91 -11.75
C ASN A 392 -20.27 6.96 -12.77
N GLU A 393 -18.97 7.00 -13.04
CA GLU A 393 -18.38 7.92 -14.00
C GLU A 393 -18.81 7.65 -15.46
N LEU A 394 -18.99 6.38 -15.81
CA LEU A 394 -19.37 5.96 -17.16
C LEU A 394 -20.88 6.02 -17.40
N GLU A 395 -21.69 5.62 -16.43
CA GLU A 395 -23.10 5.30 -16.61
C GLU A 395 -24.04 6.07 -15.66
N GLY A 396 -23.43 6.79 -14.71
CA GLY A 396 -24.14 7.56 -13.69
C GLY A 396 -24.63 6.73 -12.49
N PRO A 397 -25.15 7.39 -11.45
CA PRO A 397 -25.40 6.77 -10.13
C PRO A 397 -26.50 5.70 -10.14
N LYS A 398 -27.42 5.72 -11.12
CA LYS A 398 -28.48 4.70 -11.22
C LYS A 398 -27.92 3.32 -11.59
N ALA A 399 -26.83 3.26 -12.36
CA ALA A 399 -26.20 2.00 -12.73
C ALA A 399 -25.49 1.34 -11.53
N VAL A 400 -24.97 2.14 -10.61
CA VAL A 400 -24.31 1.65 -9.38
C VAL A 400 -25.29 0.94 -8.45
N SER A 401 -26.56 1.35 -8.42
CA SER A 401 -27.59 0.72 -7.56
C SER A 401 -27.89 -0.75 -7.94
N TYR A 402 -27.61 -1.14 -9.17
CA TYR A 402 -27.73 -2.54 -9.61
C TYR A 402 -26.54 -3.41 -9.22
N THR A 403 -25.41 -2.82 -8.95
CA THR A 403 -24.21 -3.55 -8.51
C THR A 403 -24.27 -3.91 -7.03
N HIS A 404 -25.38 -3.63 -6.35
CA HIS A 404 -25.67 -3.89 -4.93
C HIS A 404 -24.37 -4.14 -4.14
N LEU A 405 -23.62 -3.07 -3.98
CA LEU A 405 -22.53 -3.03 -3.04
C LEU A 405 -23.15 -2.93 -1.64
N THR A 406 -23.92 -3.93 -1.28
CA THR A 406 -24.16 -4.20 0.12
C THR A 406 -22.85 -4.65 0.71
N LEU A 407 -21.99 -3.67 0.95
CA LEU A 407 -20.89 -3.87 1.88
C LEU A 407 -21.57 -4.21 3.21
N PRO A 408 -21.34 -5.40 3.75
CA PRO A 408 -21.96 -5.82 4.99
C PRO A 408 -21.57 -4.91 6.15
#